data_dac39f96cbc75748a442edc760a76616
#
_entry.id   dac39f96cbc75748a442edc760a76616
#
_cell.length_a   1.000
_cell.length_b   1.000
_cell.length_c   1.000
_cell.angle_alpha   90.00
_cell.angle_beta   90.00
_cell.angle_gamma   90.00
#
_symmetry.space_group_name_H-M   'P 1'
#
loop_
_entity.id
_entity.type
_entity.pdbx_description
1 polymer ?
#
loop_
_entity_poly.entity_id
_entity_poly.type
_entity_poly.pdbx_seq_one_letter_code
_entity_poly.pdbx_strand_id
1 'polypeptide(L)'
;MRWPIWRVAVAERSMEPALLPGDWLLAWRGLRPGRPVRIKPGQVVIARNPQQPQMLLVKRAAWPETGGWWLDSDNRLAGAVDSARFGPVPVELIEGRVLGRYKRARADPP
;
A
#
# COMPACT_ATOMS: atom_id res chain seq x y z
N MET A 1 18.26 10.58 8.98
CA MET A 1 16.94 10.39 9.64
C MET A 1 15.85 10.40 8.58
N ARG A 2 15.01 9.40 8.59
CA ARG A 2 13.88 9.33 7.65
C ARG A 2 12.68 10.07 8.25
N TRP A 3 11.98 10.85 7.42
CA TRP A 3 10.73 11.46 7.83
C TRP A 3 9.68 10.38 8.09
N PRO A 4 8.89 10.48 9.17
CA PRO A 4 7.85 9.48 9.44
C PRO A 4 6.70 9.54 8.44
N ILE A 5 6.52 10.67 7.74
CA ILE A 5 5.47 10.85 6.74
C ILE A 5 6.14 11.11 5.39
N TRP A 6 5.64 10.44 4.33
CA TRP A 6 6.09 10.72 2.97
C TRP A 6 4.94 10.60 1.98
N ARG A 7 5.18 11.09 0.78
CA ARG A 7 4.19 11.09 -0.30
C ARG A 7 4.38 9.88 -1.19
N VAL A 8 3.26 9.29 -1.62
CA VAL A 8 3.27 8.19 -2.58
C VAL A 8 2.24 8.47 -3.65
N ALA A 9 2.64 8.37 -4.91
CA ALA A 9 1.71 8.47 -6.03
C ALA A 9 1.18 7.09 -6.37
N VAL A 10 -0.14 7.00 -6.58
CA VAL A 10 -0.76 5.76 -7.03
C VAL A 10 -0.48 5.61 -8.52
N ALA A 11 0.13 4.50 -8.93
CA ALA A 11 0.45 4.23 -10.33
C ALA A 11 -0.50 3.21 -10.96
N GLU A 12 -1.12 2.34 -10.15
CA GLU A 12 -1.87 1.18 -10.61
C GLU A 12 -3.37 1.36 -10.38
N ARG A 13 -4.16 0.56 -11.09
CA ARG A 13 -5.63 0.58 -10.99
C ARG A 13 -6.15 -0.40 -9.93
N SER A 14 -5.29 -1.09 -9.23
CA SER A 14 -5.67 -2.17 -8.32
C SER A 14 -6.51 -1.72 -7.13
N MET A 15 -6.48 -0.46 -6.78
CA MET A 15 -7.24 0.09 -5.65
C MET A 15 -8.45 0.92 -6.08
N GLU A 16 -8.84 0.89 -7.35
CA GLU A 16 -10.09 1.50 -7.81
C GLU A 16 -11.30 0.79 -7.20
N PRO A 17 -12.37 1.51 -6.89
CA PRO A 17 -12.57 2.95 -7.08
C PRO A 17 -12.07 3.80 -5.91
N ALA A 18 -11.57 3.20 -4.82
CA ALA A 18 -11.16 3.95 -3.63
C ALA A 18 -10.01 4.90 -3.93
N LEU A 19 -9.01 4.41 -4.67
CA LEU A 19 -7.84 5.20 -5.07
C LEU A 19 -7.63 5.04 -6.57
N LEU A 20 -7.33 6.16 -7.24
CA LEU A 20 -7.15 6.18 -8.69
C LEU A 20 -5.69 6.43 -9.05
N PRO A 21 -5.22 5.91 -10.21
CA PRO A 21 -3.89 6.27 -10.71
C PRO A 21 -3.75 7.79 -10.78
N GLY A 22 -2.62 8.31 -10.30
CA GLY A 22 -2.40 9.74 -10.21
C GLY A 22 -2.80 10.39 -8.89
N ASP A 23 -3.53 9.69 -8.04
CA ASP A 23 -3.80 10.16 -6.68
C ASP A 23 -2.49 10.23 -5.89
N TRP A 24 -2.37 11.24 -5.04
CA TRP A 24 -1.26 11.37 -4.11
C TRP A 24 -1.70 11.07 -2.70
N LEU A 25 -0.95 10.22 -2.03
CA LEU A 25 -1.24 9.73 -0.69
C LEU A 25 -0.19 10.21 0.29
N LEU A 26 -0.61 10.46 1.53
CA LEU A 26 0.29 10.60 2.65
C LEU A 26 0.40 9.26 3.35
N ALA A 27 1.62 8.81 3.59
CA ALA A 27 1.90 7.54 4.24
C ALA A 27 2.70 7.75 5.52
N TRP A 28 2.46 6.88 6.50
CA TRP A 28 3.09 6.91 7.82
C TRP A 28 3.95 5.66 8.01
N ARG A 29 5.21 5.82 8.34
CA ARG A 29 6.13 4.70 8.53
C ARG A 29 6.52 4.46 9.99
N GLY A 30 5.94 5.23 10.92
CA GLY A 30 6.29 5.16 12.33
C GLY A 30 7.45 6.06 12.69
N LEU A 31 7.64 6.28 13.99
CA LEU A 31 8.69 7.16 14.51
C LEU A 31 10.00 6.43 14.76
N ARG A 32 9.96 5.11 14.92
CA ARG A 32 11.14 4.31 15.28
C ARG A 32 11.66 3.53 14.10
N PRO A 33 12.86 3.85 13.60
CA PRO A 33 13.48 3.09 12.52
C PRO A 33 13.62 1.61 12.90
N GLY A 34 13.39 0.73 11.92
CA GLY A 34 13.53 -0.71 12.13
C GLY A 34 12.38 -1.39 12.83
N ARG A 35 11.38 -0.65 13.30
CA ARG A 35 10.18 -1.25 13.89
C ARG A 35 9.04 -1.26 12.88
N PRO A 36 8.31 -2.39 12.76
CA PRO A 36 7.16 -2.45 11.88
C PRO A 36 6.11 -1.42 12.27
N VAL A 37 5.47 -0.81 11.28
CA VAL A 37 4.36 0.09 11.51
C VAL A 37 3.15 -0.74 11.95
N ARG A 38 2.35 -0.20 12.87
CA ARG A 38 1.13 -0.86 13.33
C ARG A 38 0.05 -0.79 12.25
N ILE A 39 -0.49 -1.95 11.90
CA ILE A 39 -1.51 -2.09 10.87
C ILE A 39 -2.76 -2.71 11.48
N LYS A 40 -3.92 -2.22 11.05
CA LYS A 40 -5.22 -2.79 11.41
C LYS A 40 -5.91 -3.32 10.15
N PRO A 41 -6.74 -4.36 10.27
CA PRO A 41 -7.52 -4.83 9.13
C PRO A 41 -8.31 -3.71 8.48
N GLY A 42 -8.30 -3.67 7.17
CA GLY A 42 -9.00 -2.66 6.37
C GLY A 42 -8.17 -1.42 6.04
N GLN A 43 -7.00 -1.26 6.63
CA GLN A 43 -6.13 -0.12 6.30
C GLN A 43 -5.42 -0.34 4.97
N VAL A 44 -5.21 0.75 4.24
CA VAL A 44 -4.37 0.72 3.04
C VAL A 44 -2.93 0.87 3.46
N VAL A 45 -2.07 0.03 2.90
CA VAL A 45 -0.64 0.00 3.23
C VAL A 45 0.22 0.16 1.98
N ILE A 46 1.45 0.59 2.21
CA ILE A 46 2.51 0.61 1.21
C ILE A 46 3.45 -0.53 1.56
N ALA A 47 3.67 -1.43 0.61
CA ALA A 47 4.52 -2.61 0.84
C ALA A 47 5.45 -2.85 -0.34
N ARG A 48 6.55 -3.54 -0.08
CA ARG A 48 7.43 -4.04 -1.15
C ARG A 48 6.90 -5.37 -1.63
N ASN A 49 6.92 -5.56 -2.94
CA ASN A 49 6.58 -6.85 -3.54
C ASN A 49 7.59 -7.91 -3.08
N PRO A 50 7.15 -9.02 -2.45
CA PRO A 50 8.09 -10.06 -1.99
C PRO A 50 8.89 -10.72 -3.10
N GLN A 51 8.35 -10.76 -4.32
CA GLN A 51 9.00 -11.34 -5.48
C GLN A 51 9.88 -10.34 -6.22
N GLN A 52 9.69 -9.05 -5.96
CA GLN A 52 10.39 -7.96 -6.64
C GLN A 52 10.50 -6.78 -5.70
N PRO A 53 11.43 -6.82 -4.71
CA PRO A 53 11.42 -5.87 -3.58
C PRO A 53 11.60 -4.39 -3.93
N GLN A 54 12.09 -4.08 -5.13
CA GLN A 54 12.18 -2.69 -5.58
C GLN A 54 10.83 -2.14 -6.03
N MET A 55 9.82 -2.99 -6.21
CA MET A 55 8.47 -2.57 -6.60
C MET A 55 7.63 -2.30 -5.37
N LEU A 56 7.08 -1.09 -5.27
CA LEU A 56 6.16 -0.72 -4.21
C LEU A 56 4.73 -1.01 -4.63
N LEU A 57 3.96 -1.51 -3.68
CA LEU A 57 2.56 -1.85 -3.85
C LEU A 57 1.72 -1.01 -2.90
N VAL A 58 0.54 -0.57 -3.37
CA VAL A 58 -0.49 0.07 -2.55
C VAL A 58 -1.65 -0.90 -2.48
N LYS A 59 -1.90 -1.48 -1.32
CA LYS A 59 -2.90 -2.54 -1.15
C LYS A 59 -3.66 -2.37 0.16
N ARG A 60 -4.76 -3.13 0.29
CA ARG A 60 -5.56 -3.16 1.52
C ARG A 60 -5.11 -4.32 2.39
N ALA A 61 -4.78 -4.03 3.65
CA ALA A 61 -4.47 -5.08 4.62
C ALA A 61 -5.77 -5.77 5.01
N ALA A 62 -5.91 -7.05 4.66
CA ALA A 62 -7.16 -7.79 4.86
C ALA A 62 -7.19 -8.45 6.23
N TRP A 63 -6.20 -9.29 6.55
CA TRP A 63 -6.08 -9.95 7.84
C TRP A 63 -4.62 -10.26 8.15
N PRO A 64 -4.27 -10.39 9.45
CA PRO A 64 -2.92 -10.81 9.80
C PRO A 64 -2.70 -12.29 9.53
N GLU A 65 -1.48 -12.61 9.11
CA GLU A 65 -1.00 -13.97 8.96
C GLU A 65 0.28 -14.12 9.78
N THR A 66 0.74 -15.35 9.99
CA THR A 66 1.97 -15.58 10.73
C THR A 66 3.14 -14.77 10.15
N GLY A 67 3.62 -13.80 10.92
CA GLY A 67 4.75 -12.94 10.52
C GLY A 67 4.43 -11.87 9.49
N GLY A 68 3.16 -11.70 9.11
CA GLY A 68 2.83 -10.73 8.07
C GLY A 68 1.35 -10.45 7.91
N TRP A 69 0.99 -10.00 6.71
CA TRP A 69 -0.37 -9.61 6.36
C TRP A 69 -0.77 -10.12 5.00
N TRP A 70 -2.02 -10.56 4.89
CA TRP A 70 -2.65 -10.80 3.59
C TRP A 70 -3.06 -9.45 3.02
N LEU A 71 -2.56 -9.12 1.83
CA LEU A 71 -2.84 -7.85 1.15
C LEU A 71 -3.70 -8.09 -0.07
N ASP A 72 -4.83 -7.38 -0.13
CA ASP A 72 -5.80 -7.48 -1.21
C ASP A 72 -5.81 -6.21 -2.06
N SER A 73 -6.15 -6.40 -3.33
CA SER A 73 -6.52 -5.33 -4.24
C SER A 73 -8.01 -5.07 -4.14
N ASP A 74 -8.42 -3.80 -4.08
CA ASP A 74 -9.85 -3.46 -4.10
C ASP A 74 -10.47 -3.79 -5.45
N ASN A 75 -9.71 -3.58 -6.53
CA ASN A 75 -10.15 -3.89 -7.89
C ASN A 75 -9.56 -5.22 -8.36
N ARG A 76 -10.31 -6.29 -8.16
CA ARG A 76 -9.86 -7.64 -8.53
C ARG A 76 -9.78 -7.87 -10.05
N LEU A 77 -10.46 -7.03 -10.82
CA LEU A 77 -10.48 -7.16 -12.29
C LEU A 77 -9.25 -6.53 -12.95
N ALA A 78 -8.43 -5.83 -12.20
CA ALA A 78 -7.25 -5.15 -12.76
C ALA A 78 -6.04 -6.06 -12.96
N GLY A 79 -6.16 -7.37 -12.75
CA GLY A 79 -5.04 -8.29 -12.86
C GLY A 79 -3.93 -8.00 -11.85
N ALA A 80 -4.31 -7.60 -10.66
CA ALA A 80 -3.40 -7.01 -9.69
C ALA A 80 -2.41 -8.02 -9.10
N VAL A 81 -1.24 -7.50 -8.74
CA VAL A 81 -0.19 -8.24 -8.06
C VAL A 81 -0.40 -8.04 -6.56
N ASP A 82 -0.92 -9.06 -5.88
CA ASP A 82 -1.23 -9.01 -4.46
C ASP A 82 -1.02 -10.38 -3.80
N SER A 83 -1.53 -10.57 -2.57
CA SER A 83 -1.32 -11.81 -1.82
C SER A 83 -1.95 -13.04 -2.49
N ALA A 84 -2.96 -12.88 -3.33
CA ALA A 84 -3.49 -13.99 -4.12
C ALA A 84 -2.41 -14.59 -5.04
N ARG A 85 -1.42 -13.78 -5.41
CA ARG A 85 -0.32 -14.20 -6.26
C ARG A 85 0.88 -14.72 -5.48
N PHE A 86 1.26 -14.05 -4.38
CA PHE A 86 2.52 -14.37 -3.69
C PHE A 86 2.36 -14.72 -2.21
N GLY A 87 1.11 -14.79 -1.70
CA GLY A 87 0.86 -15.12 -0.30
C GLY A 87 1.03 -13.92 0.64
N PRO A 88 1.05 -14.18 1.95
CA PRO A 88 1.17 -13.12 2.94
C PRO A 88 2.48 -12.35 2.79
N VAL A 89 2.42 -11.05 3.06
CA VAL A 89 3.59 -10.17 2.97
C VAL A 89 4.20 -10.01 4.36
N PRO A 90 5.47 -10.34 4.54
CA PRO A 90 6.14 -10.15 5.84
C PRO A 90 6.08 -8.70 6.30
N VAL A 91 5.97 -8.50 7.62
CA VAL A 91 5.88 -7.15 8.19
C VAL A 91 7.10 -6.29 7.82
N GLU A 92 8.25 -6.91 7.62
CA GLU A 92 9.50 -6.22 7.26
C GLU A 92 9.40 -5.55 5.88
N LEU A 93 8.49 -6.02 5.04
CA LEU A 93 8.27 -5.46 3.70
C LEU A 93 7.15 -4.41 3.68
N ILE A 94 6.44 -4.22 4.79
CA ILE A 94 5.42 -3.18 4.88
C ILE A 94 6.11 -1.88 5.30
N GLU A 95 6.17 -0.96 4.34
CA GLU A 95 6.88 0.31 4.54
C GLU A 95 6.07 1.32 5.34
N GLY A 96 4.75 1.23 5.29
CA GLY A 96 3.91 2.14 6.03
C GLY A 96 2.43 1.93 5.75
N ARG A 97 1.61 2.71 6.45
CA ARG A 97 0.16 2.74 6.21
C ARG A 97 -0.23 4.10 5.62
N VAL A 98 -1.29 4.11 4.84
CA VAL A 98 -1.82 5.34 4.24
C VAL A 98 -2.63 6.09 5.27
N LEU A 99 -2.29 7.35 5.50
CA LEU A 99 -3.05 8.25 6.37
C LEU A 99 -4.25 8.83 5.64
N GLY A 100 -4.08 9.11 4.35
CA GLY A 100 -5.14 9.67 3.54
C GLY A 100 -4.64 10.12 2.18
N ARG A 101 -5.60 10.47 1.32
CA ARG A 101 -5.32 11.08 0.04
C ARG A 101 -5.33 12.60 0.20
N TYR A 102 -4.22 13.25 -0.16
CA TYR A 102 -4.15 14.70 -0.05
C TYR A 102 -4.32 15.41 -1.39
N LYS A 103 -4.19 14.71 -2.50
CA LYS A 103 -4.39 15.28 -3.83
C LYS A 103 -4.98 14.22 -4.75
N ARG A 104 -6.11 14.53 -5.37
CA ARG A 104 -6.77 13.64 -6.32
C ARG A 104 -6.07 13.68 -7.67
N ALA A 105 -6.14 12.57 -8.39
CA ALA A 105 -5.73 12.52 -9.78
C ALA A 105 -6.46 13.62 -10.56
N ARG A 106 -5.75 14.28 -11.47
CA ARG A 106 -6.38 15.22 -12.38
C ARG A 106 -7.26 14.46 -13.35
N ALA A 107 -8.52 14.91 -13.46
CA ALA A 107 -9.34 14.50 -14.58
C ALA A 107 -8.74 15.11 -15.84
N ASP A 108 -8.59 14.31 -16.90
CA ASP A 108 -8.18 14.86 -18.18
C ASP A 108 -9.25 15.85 -18.67
N PRO A 109 -8.85 16.99 -19.23
CA PRO A 109 -9.83 17.92 -19.80
C PRO A 109 -10.63 17.23 -20.90
N PRO A 110 -11.91 17.52 -20.99
CA PRO A 110 -12.74 16.93 -22.05
C PRO A 110 -12.28 17.36 -23.44
#